data_5ecb7700f877165c91bfd3e8837e4d5d
#
_entry.id   5ecb7700f877165c91bfd3e8837e4d5d
#
_cell.length_a   1.000
_cell.length_b   1.000
_cell.length_c   1.000
_cell.angle_alpha   90.00
_cell.angle_beta   90.00
_cell.angle_gamma   90.00
#
_symmetry.space_group_name_H-M   'P 1'
#
loop_
_entity.id
_entity.type
_entity.pdbx_description
1 polymer ?
#
loop_
_entity_poly.entity_id
_entity_poly.type
_entity_poly.pdbx_seq_one_letter_code
_entity_poly.pdbx_strand_id
1 'polypeptide(L)'
;MASKQQLNVLVVDHDEGSNVQIKDVLTTEGYQAEVLNDPEQVVEAIKQGRYQMVILDVSPPEGRGIELLERIRATDSDVCVIAMTGIPSVEAAVRTLKNQAFDYLQKPLDVEELRAVVQSAIREKGLLVDLETRLNQVVGKRLREKRSAAQLTLKQLANRTGLSVSLISQIELGKSAASMSTLHKLATALRVRMTYFFETV
;
A
#
# COMPACT_ATOMS: atom_id res chain seq x y z
N MET A 1 -13.42 11.30 9.16
CA MET A 1 -12.34 10.32 9.39
C MET A 1 -11.78 9.95 8.02
N ALA A 2 -10.54 10.30 7.74
CA ALA A 2 -9.92 9.94 6.46
C ALA A 2 -9.77 8.41 6.44
N SER A 3 -10.32 7.75 5.43
CA SER A 3 -10.07 6.34 5.15
C SER A 3 -8.57 6.18 4.97
N LYS A 4 -7.88 5.66 6.00
CA LYS A 4 -6.50 5.18 5.83
C LYS A 4 -6.59 4.08 4.78
N GLN A 5 -5.85 4.23 3.71
CA GLN A 5 -5.71 3.15 2.74
C GLN A 5 -5.13 1.95 3.47
N GLN A 6 -5.86 0.86 3.46
CA GLN A 6 -5.58 -0.31 4.23
C GLN A 6 -4.61 -1.18 3.44
N LEU A 7 -3.36 -1.28 3.92
CA LEU A 7 -2.45 -2.33 3.48
C LEU A 7 -3.04 -3.66 3.94
N ASN A 8 -3.26 -4.56 3.01
CA ASN A 8 -3.67 -5.92 3.32
C ASN A 8 -2.43 -6.81 3.39
N VAL A 9 -2.19 -7.36 4.55
CA VAL A 9 -1.06 -8.24 4.84
C VAL A 9 -1.58 -9.64 5.06
N LEU A 10 -1.00 -10.60 4.35
CA LEU A 10 -1.23 -12.01 4.58
C LEU A 10 -0.13 -12.55 5.50
N VAL A 11 -0.52 -13.16 6.60
CA VAL A 11 0.39 -13.84 7.54
C VAL A 11 0.27 -15.34 7.33
N VAL A 12 1.40 -15.99 7.11
CA VAL A 12 1.48 -17.43 6.87
C VAL A 12 2.42 -18.03 7.90
N ASP A 13 1.87 -18.54 8.98
CA ASP A 13 2.59 -19.13 10.10
C ASP A 13 1.70 -20.14 10.83
N HIS A 14 2.25 -21.26 11.22
CA HIS A 14 1.54 -22.28 11.99
C HIS A 14 1.54 -22.01 13.50
N ASP A 15 2.39 -21.09 13.98
CA ASP A 15 2.44 -20.70 15.39
C ASP A 15 1.39 -19.64 15.72
N GLU A 16 0.40 -20.02 16.52
CA GLU A 16 -0.67 -19.11 16.94
C GLU A 16 -0.14 -17.91 17.73
N GLY A 17 0.91 -18.07 18.52
CA GLY A 17 1.51 -16.99 19.31
C GLY A 17 2.12 -15.90 18.41
N SER A 18 2.90 -16.31 17.41
CA SER A 18 3.44 -15.39 16.40
C SER A 18 2.32 -14.70 15.60
N ASN A 19 1.28 -15.44 15.22
CA ASN A 19 0.15 -14.87 14.48
C ASN A 19 -0.56 -13.76 15.25
N VAL A 20 -0.81 -13.97 16.54
CA VAL A 20 -1.43 -12.95 17.39
C VAL A 20 -0.53 -11.72 17.50
N GLN A 21 0.77 -11.91 17.78
CA GLN A 21 1.73 -10.81 17.89
C GLN A 21 1.81 -9.99 16.60
N ILE A 22 1.96 -10.64 15.45
CA ILE A 22 2.05 -9.98 14.15
C ILE A 22 0.75 -9.20 13.85
N LYS A 23 -0.39 -9.85 14.07
CA LYS A 23 -1.70 -9.22 13.86
C LYS A 23 -1.89 -7.97 14.72
N ASP A 24 -1.52 -8.04 15.99
CA ASP A 24 -1.65 -6.91 16.91
C ASP A 24 -0.78 -5.73 16.49
N VAL A 25 0.48 -5.98 16.10
CA VAL A 25 1.38 -4.95 15.58
C VAL A 25 0.79 -4.33 14.32
N LEU A 26 0.41 -5.12 13.34
CA LEU A 26 -0.12 -4.62 12.07
C LEU A 26 -1.43 -3.85 12.24
N THR A 27 -2.33 -4.34 13.09
CA THR A 27 -3.62 -3.70 13.36
C THR A 27 -3.44 -2.37 14.10
N THR A 28 -2.51 -2.31 15.05
CA THR A 28 -2.16 -1.07 15.78
C THR A 28 -1.64 0.00 14.81
N GLU A 29 -0.87 -0.39 13.81
CA GLU A 29 -0.41 0.51 12.74
C GLU A 29 -1.53 0.88 11.73
N GLY A 30 -2.69 0.23 11.83
CA GLY A 30 -3.87 0.48 10.99
C GLY A 30 -3.88 -0.30 9.69
N TYR A 31 -3.11 -1.39 9.59
CA TYR A 31 -3.12 -2.33 8.47
C TYR A 31 -4.13 -3.46 8.71
N GLN A 32 -4.58 -4.12 7.65
CA GLN A 32 -5.38 -5.34 7.77
C GLN A 32 -4.47 -6.57 7.69
N ALA A 33 -4.62 -7.49 8.63
CA ALA A 33 -3.88 -8.74 8.66
C ALA A 33 -4.84 -9.92 8.64
N GLU A 34 -4.67 -10.82 7.69
CA GLU A 34 -5.34 -12.10 7.60
C GLU A 34 -4.33 -13.23 7.76
N VAL A 35 -4.71 -14.33 8.40
CA VAL A 35 -3.84 -15.49 8.62
C VAL A 35 -4.38 -16.64 7.78
N LEU A 36 -3.51 -17.22 6.96
CA LEU A 36 -3.77 -18.46 6.21
C LEU A 36 -2.58 -19.42 6.41
N ASN A 37 -2.88 -20.69 6.67
CA ASN A 37 -1.86 -21.70 6.90
C ASN A 37 -1.81 -22.78 5.82
N ASP A 38 -2.83 -22.85 4.96
CA ASP A 38 -2.90 -23.78 3.85
C ASP A 38 -2.19 -23.19 2.61
N PRO A 39 -1.11 -23.82 2.10
CA PRO A 39 -0.36 -23.35 0.95
C PRO A 39 -1.20 -23.12 -0.31
N GLU A 40 -2.22 -23.95 -0.55
CA GLU A 40 -3.09 -23.80 -1.73
C GLU A 40 -3.98 -22.57 -1.61
N GLN A 41 -4.53 -22.32 -0.41
CA GLN A 41 -5.31 -21.12 -0.14
C GLN A 41 -4.46 -19.86 -0.23
N VAL A 42 -3.20 -19.90 0.23
CA VAL A 42 -2.24 -18.79 0.10
C VAL A 42 -2.02 -18.45 -1.36
N VAL A 43 -1.66 -19.43 -2.19
CA VAL A 43 -1.41 -19.20 -3.63
C VAL A 43 -2.65 -18.65 -4.33
N GLU A 44 -3.84 -19.20 -4.02
CA GLU A 44 -5.08 -18.70 -4.61
C GLU A 44 -5.41 -17.26 -4.16
N ALA A 45 -5.15 -16.94 -2.91
CA ALA A 45 -5.33 -15.58 -2.37
C ALA A 45 -4.39 -14.57 -3.03
N ILE A 46 -3.14 -14.98 -3.34
CA ILE A 46 -2.17 -14.14 -4.08
C ILE A 46 -2.65 -13.91 -5.52
N LYS A 47 -3.14 -14.94 -6.22
CA LYS A 47 -3.70 -14.78 -7.58
C LYS A 47 -4.84 -13.76 -7.64
N GLN A 48 -5.61 -13.64 -6.58
CA GLN A 48 -6.72 -12.67 -6.49
C GLN A 48 -6.25 -11.22 -6.30
N GLY A 49 -4.94 -10.99 -6.06
CA GLY A 49 -4.36 -9.66 -5.91
C GLY A 49 -4.85 -8.89 -4.66
N ARG A 50 -5.33 -9.62 -3.64
CA ARG A 50 -5.92 -9.00 -2.43
C ARG A 50 -4.88 -8.46 -1.47
N TYR A 51 -3.65 -8.99 -1.50
CA TYR A 51 -2.60 -8.67 -0.55
C TYR A 51 -1.42 -7.98 -1.23
N GLN A 52 -0.92 -6.94 -0.61
CA GLN A 52 0.28 -6.22 -1.06
C GLN A 52 1.53 -6.73 -0.36
N MET A 53 1.36 -7.40 0.78
CA MET A 53 2.47 -7.94 1.57
C MET A 53 2.12 -9.32 2.10
N VAL A 54 3.11 -10.19 2.17
CA VAL A 54 3.05 -11.50 2.83
C VAL A 54 4.15 -11.57 3.89
N ILE A 55 3.81 -11.96 5.10
CA ILE A 55 4.77 -12.33 6.14
C ILE A 55 4.74 -13.85 6.24
N LEU A 56 5.82 -14.50 5.83
CA LEU A 56 5.88 -15.95 5.61
C LEU A 56 6.89 -16.62 6.53
N ASP A 57 6.43 -17.58 7.33
CA ASP A 57 7.34 -18.48 8.05
C ASP A 57 8.00 -19.48 7.08
N VAL A 58 9.31 -19.38 6.98
CA VAL A 58 10.13 -20.27 6.17
C VAL A 58 10.87 -21.31 7.00
N SER A 59 10.47 -21.49 8.28
CA SER A 59 11.07 -22.49 9.19
C SER A 59 10.90 -23.92 8.68
N PRO A 60 11.87 -24.82 8.97
CA PRO A 60 11.66 -26.25 8.77
C PRO A 60 10.51 -26.78 9.66
N PRO A 61 9.84 -27.90 9.31
CA PRO A 61 10.43 -29.03 8.65
C PRO A 61 10.14 -29.08 7.15
N GLU A 62 11.11 -29.57 6.39
CA GLU A 62 10.99 -30.02 4.99
C GLU A 62 11.05 -28.92 3.89
N GLY A 63 11.49 -27.69 4.18
CA GLY A 63 11.67 -26.67 3.14
C GLY A 63 10.35 -26.10 2.56
N ARG A 64 9.20 -26.48 3.08
CA ARG A 64 7.88 -26.10 2.57
C ARG A 64 7.66 -24.59 2.52
N GLY A 65 8.22 -23.84 3.49
CA GLY A 65 8.10 -22.38 3.49
C GLY A 65 8.86 -21.74 2.32
N ILE A 66 10.05 -22.28 1.99
CA ILE A 66 10.81 -21.78 0.82
C ILE A 66 10.14 -22.20 -0.49
N GLU A 67 9.61 -23.43 -0.59
CA GLU A 67 8.82 -23.86 -1.75
C GLU A 67 7.57 -22.98 -1.93
N LEU A 68 6.90 -22.63 -0.83
CA LEU A 68 5.76 -21.74 -0.88
C LEU A 68 6.18 -20.32 -1.34
N LEU A 69 7.33 -19.81 -0.89
CA LEU A 69 7.89 -18.55 -1.38
C LEU A 69 8.12 -18.60 -2.91
N GLU A 70 8.69 -19.69 -3.42
CA GLU A 70 8.90 -19.91 -4.86
C GLU A 70 7.57 -19.91 -5.62
N ARG A 71 6.53 -20.57 -5.10
CA ARG A 71 5.19 -20.58 -5.68
C ARG A 71 4.52 -19.20 -5.65
N ILE A 72 4.67 -18.48 -4.55
CA ILE A 72 4.19 -17.09 -4.45
C ILE A 72 4.85 -16.24 -5.53
N ARG A 73 6.16 -16.31 -5.68
CA ARG A 73 6.91 -15.58 -6.71
C ARG A 73 6.53 -15.93 -8.15
N ALA A 74 6.27 -17.22 -8.40
CA ALA A 74 5.78 -17.67 -9.70
C ALA A 74 4.36 -17.17 -10.01
N THR A 75 3.58 -16.88 -8.98
CA THR A 75 2.19 -16.42 -9.10
C THR A 75 2.12 -14.89 -9.23
N ASP A 76 2.88 -14.17 -8.41
CA ASP A 76 2.97 -12.71 -8.38
C ASP A 76 4.40 -12.30 -7.97
N SER A 77 5.15 -11.71 -8.91
CA SER A 77 6.51 -11.22 -8.68
C SER A 77 6.53 -9.91 -7.87
N ASP A 78 5.43 -9.18 -7.85
CA ASP A 78 5.37 -7.81 -7.30
C ASP A 78 4.94 -7.78 -5.84
N VAL A 79 4.24 -8.82 -5.35
CA VAL A 79 3.86 -8.91 -3.94
C VAL A 79 5.09 -8.86 -3.03
N CYS A 80 5.06 -8.02 -2.00
CA CYS A 80 6.17 -7.92 -1.06
C CYS A 80 6.15 -9.12 -0.11
N VAL A 81 7.24 -9.88 -0.03
CA VAL A 81 7.35 -10.99 0.93
C VAL A 81 8.44 -10.69 1.94
N ILE A 82 8.07 -10.68 3.23
CA ILE A 82 8.98 -10.67 4.37
C ILE A 82 9.00 -12.09 4.91
N ALA A 83 10.17 -12.70 4.94
CA ALA A 83 10.33 -14.04 5.49
C ALA A 83 10.64 -13.98 6.98
N MET A 84 10.20 -14.99 7.74
CA MET A 84 10.57 -15.16 9.14
C MET A 84 10.92 -16.61 9.44
N THR A 85 11.74 -16.84 10.45
CA THR A 85 12.16 -18.19 10.85
C THR A 85 12.44 -18.32 12.33
N GLY A 86 12.09 -19.46 12.90
CA GLY A 86 12.49 -19.84 14.25
C GLY A 86 13.87 -20.52 14.30
N ILE A 87 14.42 -20.94 13.15
CA ILE A 87 15.71 -21.65 13.05
C ILE A 87 16.58 -20.92 12.03
N PRO A 88 17.28 -19.85 12.45
CA PRO A 88 18.11 -19.09 11.53
C PRO A 88 19.31 -19.90 11.07
N SER A 89 19.56 -19.89 9.76
CA SER A 89 20.79 -20.36 9.16
C SER A 89 21.19 -19.45 8.01
N VAL A 90 22.48 -19.31 7.80
CA VAL A 90 23.02 -18.52 6.66
C VAL A 90 22.48 -19.06 5.33
N GLU A 91 22.37 -20.38 5.24
CA GLU A 91 21.92 -21.07 4.03
C GLU A 91 20.43 -20.77 3.74
N ALA A 92 19.56 -20.84 4.77
CA ALA A 92 18.16 -20.46 4.64
C ALA A 92 17.99 -18.99 4.29
N ALA A 93 18.71 -18.09 4.94
CA ALA A 93 18.68 -16.65 4.65
C ALA A 93 19.09 -16.37 3.20
N VAL A 94 20.21 -16.95 2.74
CA VAL A 94 20.67 -16.79 1.35
C VAL A 94 19.66 -17.33 0.35
N ARG A 95 19.05 -18.49 0.60
CA ARG A 95 17.99 -19.04 -0.28
C ARG A 95 16.77 -18.13 -0.33
N THR A 96 16.33 -17.63 0.81
CA THR A 96 15.18 -16.74 0.94
C THR A 96 15.38 -15.43 0.17
N LEU A 97 16.55 -14.81 0.31
CA LEU A 97 16.89 -13.58 -0.42
C LEU A 97 17.07 -13.81 -1.92
N LYS A 98 17.64 -14.96 -2.34
CA LYS A 98 17.71 -15.36 -3.76
C LYS A 98 16.31 -15.52 -4.38
N ASN A 99 15.33 -15.95 -3.59
CA ASN A 99 13.91 -16.01 -4.00
C ASN A 99 13.19 -14.67 -3.82
N GLN A 100 13.95 -13.56 -3.76
CA GLN A 100 13.44 -12.18 -3.77
C GLN A 100 12.51 -11.85 -2.59
N ALA A 101 12.71 -12.47 -1.42
CA ALA A 101 12.14 -11.92 -0.20
C ALA A 101 12.70 -10.52 0.03
N PHE A 102 11.87 -9.62 0.52
CA PHE A 102 12.26 -8.25 0.82
C PHE A 102 13.23 -8.21 1.99
N ASP A 103 12.92 -8.97 3.04
CA ASP A 103 13.73 -9.08 4.24
C ASP A 103 13.52 -10.41 4.95
N TYR A 104 14.30 -10.65 6.00
CA TYR A 104 14.35 -11.91 6.74
C TYR A 104 14.42 -11.63 8.24
N LEU A 105 13.38 -12.03 8.99
CA LEU A 105 13.25 -11.82 10.42
C LEU A 105 13.48 -13.13 11.20
N GLN A 106 14.07 -13.02 12.39
CA GLN A 106 14.26 -14.15 13.29
C GLN A 106 13.19 -14.17 14.37
N LYS A 107 12.63 -15.35 14.66
CA LYS A 107 11.78 -15.57 15.83
C LYS A 107 12.65 -15.85 17.09
N PRO A 108 12.24 -15.41 18.30
CA PRO A 108 11.01 -14.65 18.58
C PRO A 108 11.08 -13.23 17.98
N LEU A 109 9.96 -12.78 17.39
CA LEU A 109 9.92 -11.50 16.71
C LEU A 109 10.03 -10.34 17.71
N ASP A 110 10.99 -9.45 17.46
CA ASP A 110 11.01 -8.15 18.10
C ASP A 110 9.99 -7.22 17.45
N VAL A 111 9.14 -6.58 18.25
CA VAL A 111 8.05 -5.73 17.75
C VAL A 111 8.58 -4.52 16.98
N GLU A 112 9.68 -3.92 17.45
CA GLU A 112 10.26 -2.74 16.82
C GLU A 112 10.97 -3.12 15.51
N GLU A 113 11.63 -4.28 15.46
CA GLU A 113 12.23 -4.82 14.25
C GLU A 113 11.16 -5.13 13.19
N LEU A 114 10.10 -5.84 13.58
CA LEU A 114 8.97 -6.13 12.68
C LEU A 114 8.36 -4.83 12.13
N ARG A 115 8.13 -3.85 12.99
CA ARG A 115 7.61 -2.54 12.60
C ARG A 115 8.53 -1.83 11.62
N ALA A 116 9.83 -1.82 11.90
CA ALA A 116 10.82 -1.16 11.05
C ALA A 116 10.90 -1.80 9.65
N VAL A 117 10.91 -3.14 9.58
CA VAL A 117 10.95 -3.88 8.32
C VAL A 117 9.67 -3.67 7.51
N VAL A 118 8.49 -3.74 8.14
CA VAL A 118 7.20 -3.46 7.47
C VAL A 118 7.18 -2.04 6.91
N GLN A 119 7.60 -1.04 7.70
CA GLN A 119 7.65 0.35 7.23
C GLN A 119 8.68 0.56 6.11
N SER A 120 9.84 -0.13 6.15
CA SER A 120 10.82 -0.09 5.07
C SER A 120 10.25 -0.69 3.79
N ALA A 121 9.60 -1.86 3.88
CA ALA A 121 8.95 -2.51 2.76
C ALA A 121 7.86 -1.63 2.12
N ILE A 122 7.03 -0.99 2.95
CA ILE A 122 6.00 -0.04 2.50
C ILE A 122 6.62 1.11 1.73
N ARG A 123 7.69 1.71 2.26
CA ARG A 123 8.36 2.86 1.65
C ARG A 123 9.06 2.51 0.36
N GLU A 124 9.84 1.41 0.36
CA GLU A 124 10.69 1.02 -0.76
C GLU A 124 9.93 0.39 -1.91
N LYS A 125 8.89 -0.38 -1.59
CA LYS A 125 8.00 -1.01 -2.59
C LYS A 125 6.78 -0.15 -2.94
N GLY A 126 6.58 0.99 -2.27
CA GLY A 126 5.42 1.85 -2.51
C GLY A 126 4.08 1.18 -2.17
N LEU A 127 4.05 0.28 -1.19
CA LEU A 127 2.88 -0.58 -0.91
C LEU A 127 1.70 0.16 -0.29
N LEU A 128 1.93 1.27 0.37
CA LEU A 128 0.87 2.23 0.69
C LEU A 128 0.56 2.99 -0.60
N VAL A 129 0.11 2.24 -1.54
CA VAL A 129 -0.51 2.80 -2.70
C VAL A 129 -1.77 3.44 -2.20
N ASP A 130 -1.97 4.52 -2.45
CA ASP A 130 -1.94 5.26 -3.67
C ASP A 130 -1.47 6.69 -3.36
N LEU A 131 -0.18 6.90 -3.32
CA LEU A 131 0.30 8.28 -3.27
C LEU A 131 -0.40 9.07 -4.38
N GLU A 132 -0.66 8.42 -5.53
CA GLU A 132 -1.41 9.00 -6.63
C GLU A 132 -2.89 9.21 -6.26
N THR A 133 -3.62 8.21 -5.73
CA THR A 133 -5.02 8.40 -5.31
C THR A 133 -5.11 9.34 -4.11
N ARG A 134 -4.22 9.25 -3.13
CA ARG A 134 -4.19 10.23 -2.03
C ARG A 134 -3.91 11.63 -2.53
N LEU A 135 -2.93 11.78 -3.41
CA LEU A 135 -2.63 13.06 -4.04
C LEU A 135 -3.84 13.57 -4.83
N ASN A 136 -4.49 12.72 -5.62
CA ASN A 136 -5.68 13.05 -6.36
C ASN A 136 -6.84 13.45 -5.44
N GLN A 137 -7.04 12.74 -4.32
CA GLN A 137 -8.05 13.07 -3.32
C GLN A 137 -7.76 14.42 -2.63
N VAL A 138 -6.50 14.67 -2.23
CA VAL A 138 -6.09 15.95 -1.62
C VAL A 138 -6.28 17.09 -2.60
N VAL A 139 -5.78 16.94 -3.82
CA VAL A 139 -5.92 17.94 -4.89
C VAL A 139 -7.39 18.19 -5.20
N GLY A 140 -8.17 17.13 -5.35
CA GLY A 140 -9.61 17.21 -5.65
C GLY A 140 -10.41 17.91 -4.54
N LYS A 141 -10.15 17.54 -3.29
CA LYS A 141 -10.77 18.18 -2.12
C LYS A 141 -10.47 19.68 -2.09
N ARG A 142 -9.20 20.07 -2.23
CA ARG A 142 -8.77 21.48 -2.22
C ARG A 142 -9.32 22.26 -3.40
N LEU A 143 -9.36 21.65 -4.57
CA LEU A 143 -10.00 22.26 -5.75
C LEU A 143 -11.47 22.57 -5.47
N ARG A 144 -12.22 21.60 -4.94
CA ARG A 144 -13.64 21.75 -4.59
C ARG A 144 -13.85 22.82 -3.53
N GLU A 145 -13.06 22.81 -2.46
CA GLU A 145 -13.13 23.82 -1.39
C GLU A 145 -12.89 25.22 -1.94
N LYS A 146 -11.84 25.40 -2.74
CA LYS A 146 -11.50 26.71 -3.31
C LYS A 146 -12.54 27.20 -4.32
N ARG A 147 -13.05 26.29 -5.17
CA ARG A 147 -14.14 26.61 -6.09
C ARG A 147 -15.40 27.05 -5.33
N SER A 148 -15.77 26.28 -4.28
CA SER A 148 -16.96 26.59 -3.47
C SER A 148 -16.81 27.92 -2.71
N ALA A 149 -15.62 28.18 -2.14
CA ALA A 149 -15.32 29.46 -1.49
C ALA A 149 -15.39 30.66 -2.46
N ALA A 150 -15.06 30.42 -3.74
CA ALA A 150 -15.20 31.40 -4.80
C ALA A 150 -16.66 31.49 -5.34
N GLN A 151 -17.60 30.74 -4.77
CA GLN A 151 -19.00 30.63 -5.18
C GLN A 151 -19.20 30.28 -6.66
N LEU A 152 -18.27 29.51 -7.22
CA LEU A 152 -18.33 29.04 -8.61
C LEU A 152 -19.01 27.69 -8.72
N THR A 153 -19.92 27.57 -9.70
CA THR A 153 -20.41 26.27 -10.14
C THR A 153 -19.35 25.55 -10.98
N LEU A 154 -19.48 24.22 -11.11
CA LEU A 154 -18.61 23.44 -12.02
C LEU A 154 -18.64 23.99 -13.44
N LYS A 155 -19.82 24.37 -13.94
CA LYS A 155 -20.01 24.95 -15.29
C LYS A 155 -19.27 26.29 -15.47
N GLN A 156 -19.30 27.15 -14.44
CA GLN A 156 -18.58 28.41 -14.48
C GLN A 156 -17.06 28.22 -14.45
N LEU A 157 -16.57 27.28 -13.63
CA LEU A 157 -15.15 26.96 -13.62
C LEU A 157 -14.70 26.31 -14.95
N ALA A 158 -15.53 25.43 -15.53
CA ALA A 158 -15.29 24.84 -16.84
C ALA A 158 -15.16 25.94 -17.93
N ASN A 159 -16.07 26.90 -17.96
CA ASN A 159 -16.02 28.01 -18.90
C ASN A 159 -14.76 28.89 -18.72
N ARG A 160 -14.28 29.10 -17.49
CA ARG A 160 -13.07 29.90 -17.24
C ARG A 160 -11.77 29.18 -17.62
N THR A 161 -11.78 27.86 -17.61
CA THR A 161 -10.57 27.05 -17.80
C THR A 161 -10.48 26.42 -19.19
N GLY A 162 -11.61 26.37 -19.92
CA GLY A 162 -11.73 25.61 -21.16
C GLY A 162 -11.72 24.09 -20.94
N LEU A 163 -11.95 23.62 -19.69
CA LEU A 163 -12.04 22.19 -19.37
C LEU A 163 -13.50 21.74 -19.38
N SER A 164 -13.72 20.44 -19.56
CA SER A 164 -15.07 19.89 -19.46
C SER A 164 -15.55 19.84 -18.00
N VAL A 165 -16.85 20.01 -17.79
CA VAL A 165 -17.50 19.88 -16.48
C VAL A 165 -17.24 18.50 -15.89
N SER A 166 -17.29 17.45 -16.72
CA SER A 166 -17.03 16.07 -16.30
C SER A 166 -15.60 15.89 -15.78
N LEU A 167 -14.60 16.43 -16.47
CA LEU A 167 -13.20 16.34 -16.04
C LEU A 167 -13.00 17.03 -14.68
N ILE A 168 -13.50 18.25 -14.51
CA ILE A 168 -13.38 18.97 -13.24
C ILE A 168 -14.07 18.18 -12.12
N SER A 169 -15.25 17.64 -12.37
CA SER A 169 -15.97 16.81 -11.39
C SER A 169 -15.18 15.55 -11.01
N GLN A 170 -14.57 14.85 -11.97
CA GLN A 170 -13.75 13.66 -11.70
C GLN A 170 -12.50 14.01 -10.89
N ILE A 171 -11.87 15.16 -11.17
CA ILE A 171 -10.72 15.65 -10.39
C ILE A 171 -11.16 15.98 -8.96
N GLU A 172 -12.28 16.71 -8.77
CA GLU A 172 -12.80 17.05 -7.44
C GLU A 172 -13.19 15.83 -6.58
N LEU A 173 -13.57 14.74 -7.24
CA LEU A 173 -13.85 13.46 -6.57
C LEU A 173 -12.60 12.60 -6.34
N GLY A 174 -11.42 13.04 -6.79
CA GLY A 174 -10.18 12.26 -6.72
C GLY A 174 -10.16 11.04 -7.64
N LYS A 175 -11.08 10.95 -8.60
CA LYS A 175 -11.22 9.81 -9.53
C LYS A 175 -10.37 9.95 -10.81
N SER A 176 -9.77 11.10 -11.03
CA SER A 176 -8.91 11.39 -12.17
C SER A 176 -7.75 12.27 -11.74
N ALA A 177 -6.55 11.91 -12.18
CA ALA A 177 -5.37 12.75 -12.02
C ALA A 177 -5.48 14.00 -12.90
N ALA A 178 -5.10 15.15 -12.35
CA ALA A 178 -4.99 16.38 -13.10
C ALA A 178 -3.57 16.53 -13.65
N SER A 179 -3.42 16.70 -14.96
CA SER A 179 -2.12 17.05 -15.55
C SER A 179 -1.62 18.41 -15.02
N MET A 180 -0.30 18.64 -15.08
CA MET A 180 0.29 19.92 -14.68
C MET A 180 -0.34 21.10 -15.43
N SER A 181 -0.64 20.94 -16.72
CA SER A 181 -1.35 21.92 -17.52
C SER A 181 -2.78 22.19 -17.01
N THR A 182 -3.49 21.11 -16.63
CA THR A 182 -4.84 21.21 -16.04
C THR A 182 -4.79 21.95 -14.70
N LEU A 183 -3.84 21.58 -13.82
CA LEU A 183 -3.64 22.24 -12.53
C LEU A 183 -3.31 23.74 -12.69
N HIS A 184 -2.47 24.07 -13.66
CA HIS A 184 -2.14 25.46 -13.95
C HIS A 184 -3.38 26.28 -14.36
N LYS A 185 -4.23 25.75 -15.26
CA LYS A 185 -5.47 26.40 -15.67
C LYS A 185 -6.43 26.60 -14.49
N LEU A 186 -6.57 25.57 -13.63
CA LEU A 186 -7.42 25.65 -12.44
C LEU A 186 -6.89 26.65 -11.42
N ALA A 187 -5.58 26.66 -11.15
CA ALA A 187 -4.93 27.59 -10.25
C ALA A 187 -5.13 29.04 -10.71
N THR A 188 -4.91 29.30 -11.98
CA THR A 188 -5.11 30.63 -12.59
C THR A 188 -6.56 31.09 -12.48
N ALA A 189 -7.53 30.22 -12.83
CA ALA A 189 -8.96 30.54 -12.76
C ALA A 189 -9.46 30.79 -11.32
N LEU A 190 -8.85 30.14 -10.34
CA LEU A 190 -9.17 30.27 -8.91
C LEU A 190 -8.28 31.28 -8.16
N ARG A 191 -7.33 31.90 -8.85
CA ARG A 191 -6.39 32.90 -8.32
C ARG A 191 -5.59 32.37 -7.12
N VAL A 192 -5.04 31.17 -7.25
CA VAL A 192 -4.15 30.53 -6.27
C VAL A 192 -2.83 30.14 -6.92
N ARG A 193 -1.80 29.90 -6.10
CA ARG A 193 -0.56 29.26 -6.58
C ARG A 193 -0.81 27.78 -6.82
N MET A 194 -0.11 27.16 -7.76
CA MET A 194 -0.21 25.70 -7.99
C MET A 194 0.12 24.89 -6.72
N THR A 195 1.04 25.37 -5.89
CA THR A 195 1.43 24.76 -4.61
C THR A 195 0.24 24.59 -3.66
N TYR A 196 -0.76 25.46 -3.74
CA TYR A 196 -1.98 25.39 -2.93
C TYR A 196 -2.66 24.01 -2.99
N PHE A 197 -2.63 23.34 -4.13
CA PHE A 197 -3.26 22.03 -4.27
C PHE A 197 -2.48 20.90 -3.57
N PHE A 198 -1.20 21.12 -3.23
CA PHE A 198 -0.29 20.13 -2.66
C PHE A 198 0.10 20.43 -1.20
N GLU A 199 -0.26 21.59 -0.67
CA GLU A 199 0.02 21.93 0.72
C GLU A 199 -0.70 20.92 1.64
N THR A 200 0.04 20.25 2.52
CA THR A 200 -0.50 19.39 3.56
C THR A 200 -1.18 20.22 4.63
N VAL A 201 -2.34 19.78 5.04
CA VAL A 201 -3.02 20.30 6.24
C VAL A 201 -2.41 19.64 7.45
#